data_8b5067cf4d6c43eee3b472e620a1d78d
#
_entry.id   8b5067cf4d6c43eee3b472e620a1d78d
#
_cell.length_a   1.000
_cell.length_b   1.000
_cell.length_c   1.000
_cell.angle_alpha   90.00
_cell.angle_beta   90.00
_cell.angle_gamma   90.00
#
_symmetry.space_group_name_H-M   'P 1'
#
loop_
_entity.id
_entity.type
_entity.pdbx_description
1 polymer ?
#
loop_
_entity_poly.entity_id
_entity_poly.type
_entity_poly.pdbx_seq_one_letter_code
_entity_poly.pdbx_strand_id
1 'polypeptide(L)'
;MIIWLTGLSGSGKTTFSKFLIKKLKTKIKKKVIHIDGDKFRSIFNDLKYSLKDRVKNSERVCKLASFLNESGQFIIIVSMVSISQKWLNWVRKKNNDYFQIFIDVPIDILKKRNVRNVYKKKDIVGINIKYSKPTKNDLIIKNNFTKFFLKKAVN
;
A
#
# COMPACT_ATOMS: atom_id res chain seq x y z
N MET A 1 -7.05 5.05 13.35
CA MET A 1 -6.63 5.78 12.12
C MET A 1 -6.00 4.83 11.13
N ILE A 2 -6.37 4.90 9.85
CA ILE A 2 -5.79 4.08 8.77
C ILE A 2 -4.95 4.97 7.86
N ILE A 3 -3.68 4.59 7.61
CA ILE A 3 -2.80 5.20 6.61
C ILE A 3 -2.56 4.17 5.52
N TRP A 4 -3.12 4.42 4.33
CA TRP A 4 -3.08 3.48 3.21
C TRP A 4 -2.04 3.89 2.17
N LEU A 5 -0.96 3.10 2.06
CA LEU A 5 0.09 3.30 1.06
C LEU A 5 -0.20 2.44 -0.16
N THR A 6 -0.42 3.06 -1.30
CA THR A 6 -0.64 2.36 -2.58
C THR A 6 0.35 2.82 -3.66
N GLY A 7 0.50 2.02 -4.69
CA GLY A 7 1.42 2.23 -5.81
C GLY A 7 1.88 0.91 -6.40
N LEU A 8 2.49 0.93 -7.58
CA LEU A 8 2.97 -0.26 -8.28
C LEU A 8 4.05 -1.02 -7.49
N SER A 9 4.29 -2.27 -7.83
CA SER A 9 5.38 -3.06 -7.25
C SER A 9 6.72 -2.34 -7.43
N GLY A 10 7.56 -2.33 -6.40
CA GLY A 10 8.86 -1.63 -6.42
C GLY A 10 8.79 -0.11 -6.28
N SER A 11 7.61 0.52 -6.13
CA SER A 11 7.49 1.99 -6.01
C SER A 11 8.06 2.57 -4.70
N GLY A 12 8.42 1.74 -3.71
CA GLY A 12 9.00 2.19 -2.45
C GLY A 12 8.03 2.16 -1.25
N LYS A 13 6.81 1.60 -1.38
CA LYS A 13 5.81 1.52 -0.30
C LYS A 13 6.37 0.96 1.01
N THR A 14 7.03 -0.21 0.95
CA THR A 14 7.59 -0.85 2.15
C THR A 14 8.72 -0.03 2.77
N THR A 15 9.50 0.68 1.97
CA THR A 15 10.54 1.59 2.49
C THR A 15 9.91 2.78 3.20
N PHE A 16 8.92 3.40 2.57
CA PHE A 16 8.19 4.52 3.14
C PHE A 16 7.46 4.13 4.43
N SER A 17 6.78 2.96 4.45
CA SER A 17 6.10 2.48 5.66
C SER A 17 7.06 2.29 6.83
N LYS A 18 8.26 1.77 6.59
CA LYS A 18 9.29 1.61 7.64
C LYS A 18 9.72 2.96 8.25
N PHE A 19 9.95 3.98 7.41
CA PHE A 19 10.28 5.33 7.90
C PHE A 19 9.11 5.95 8.67
N LEU A 20 7.89 5.83 8.14
CA LEU A 20 6.69 6.34 8.79
C LEU A 20 6.46 5.68 10.15
N ILE A 21 6.58 4.35 10.24
CA ILE A 21 6.45 3.61 11.49
C ILE A 21 7.48 4.08 12.52
N LYS A 22 8.75 4.20 12.11
CA LYS A 22 9.81 4.68 13.00
C LYS A 22 9.48 6.06 13.57
N LYS A 23 9.00 6.97 12.73
CA LYS A 23 8.65 8.33 13.14
C LYS A 23 7.41 8.37 14.04
N LEU A 24 6.37 7.61 13.70
CA LEU A 24 5.16 7.54 14.53
C LEU A 24 5.44 7.00 15.93
N LYS A 25 6.25 5.94 16.05
CA LYS A 25 6.63 5.36 17.34
C LYS A 25 7.35 6.34 18.27
N THR A 26 8.04 7.34 17.74
CA THR A 26 8.72 8.37 18.56
C THR A 26 7.82 9.55 18.93
N LYS A 27 6.70 9.73 18.22
CA LYS A 27 5.84 10.92 18.40
C LYS A 27 4.47 10.62 19.00
N ILE A 28 4.02 9.38 18.92
CA ILE A 28 2.64 9.02 19.26
C ILE A 28 2.63 7.83 20.22
N LYS A 29 1.79 7.91 21.27
CA LYS A 29 1.61 6.82 22.24
C LYS A 29 0.82 5.62 21.70
N LYS A 30 0.02 5.80 20.63
CA LYS A 30 -0.77 4.70 20.05
C LYS A 30 0.12 3.63 19.43
N LYS A 31 -0.29 2.36 19.56
CA LYS A 31 0.39 1.23 18.91
C LYS A 31 0.21 1.30 17.38
N VAL A 32 1.29 0.98 16.66
CA VAL A 32 1.28 0.97 15.19
C VAL A 32 1.25 -0.46 14.68
N ILE A 33 0.25 -0.79 13.87
CA ILE A 33 0.13 -2.07 13.15
C ILE A 33 0.49 -1.85 11.68
N HIS A 34 1.34 -2.71 11.13
CA HIS A 34 1.68 -2.69 9.70
C HIS A 34 1.14 -3.91 8.99
N ILE A 35 0.25 -3.70 8.02
CA ILE A 35 -0.28 -4.71 7.12
C ILE A 35 0.42 -4.56 5.77
N ASP A 36 1.37 -5.44 5.48
CA ASP A 36 1.99 -5.57 4.16
C ASP A 36 1.18 -6.54 3.32
N GLY A 37 0.70 -6.10 2.16
CA GLY A 37 -0.23 -6.87 1.33
C GLY A 37 0.33 -8.21 0.82
N ASP A 38 1.65 -8.30 0.58
CA ASP A 38 2.28 -9.54 0.15
C ASP A 38 2.44 -10.51 1.33
N LYS A 39 2.85 -10.02 2.50
CA LYS A 39 2.92 -10.82 3.72
C LYS A 39 1.53 -11.29 4.17
N PHE A 40 0.54 -10.42 4.10
CA PHE A 40 -0.84 -10.78 4.45
C PHE A 40 -1.38 -11.89 3.56
N ARG A 41 -1.08 -11.84 2.25
CA ARG A 41 -1.46 -12.89 1.30
C ARG A 41 -0.86 -14.24 1.67
N SER A 42 0.40 -14.29 2.11
CA SER A 42 1.07 -15.55 2.48
C SER A 42 0.43 -16.26 3.67
N ILE A 43 -0.26 -15.56 4.57
CA ILE A 43 -0.99 -16.16 5.70
C ILE A 43 -2.09 -17.10 5.22
N PHE A 44 -2.68 -16.81 4.06
CA PHE A 44 -3.78 -17.61 3.48
C PHE A 44 -3.27 -18.63 2.44
N ASN A 45 -1.96 -18.85 2.32
CA ASN A 45 -1.36 -19.67 1.25
C ASN A 45 -1.85 -19.27 -0.16
N ASP A 46 -2.30 -18.03 -0.32
CA ASP A 46 -2.87 -17.48 -1.55
C ASP A 46 -1.75 -16.92 -2.42
N LEU A 47 -1.00 -17.83 -3.06
CA LEU A 47 0.16 -17.49 -3.90
C LEU A 47 -0.23 -17.11 -5.34
N LYS A 48 -1.52 -17.14 -5.66
CA LYS A 48 -2.03 -16.72 -6.97
C LYS A 48 -2.12 -15.19 -7.04
N TYR A 49 -1.75 -14.64 -8.18
CA TYR A 49 -1.68 -13.18 -8.40
C TYR A 49 -2.63 -12.69 -9.51
N SER A 50 -3.62 -13.51 -9.88
CA SER A 50 -4.64 -13.11 -10.84
C SER A 50 -5.40 -11.85 -10.38
N LEU A 51 -6.10 -11.20 -11.30
CA LEU A 51 -6.93 -10.04 -10.94
C LEU A 51 -7.94 -10.37 -9.85
N LYS A 52 -8.61 -11.53 -9.94
CA LYS A 52 -9.60 -12.01 -8.95
C LYS A 52 -8.98 -12.18 -7.56
N ASP A 53 -7.81 -12.82 -7.48
CA ASP A 53 -7.12 -13.03 -6.20
C ASP A 53 -6.66 -11.72 -5.57
N ARG A 54 -6.20 -10.76 -6.39
CA ARG A 54 -5.82 -9.42 -5.93
C ARG A 54 -7.02 -8.64 -5.39
N VAL A 55 -8.18 -8.73 -6.04
CA VAL A 55 -9.43 -8.10 -5.56
C VAL A 55 -9.86 -8.73 -4.24
N LYS A 56 -9.84 -10.06 -4.13
CA LYS A 56 -10.15 -10.79 -2.90
C LYS A 56 -9.21 -10.40 -1.76
N ASN A 57 -7.91 -10.29 -2.04
CA ASN A 57 -6.95 -9.84 -1.03
C ASN A 57 -7.19 -8.38 -0.61
N SER A 58 -7.55 -7.49 -1.55
CA SER A 58 -7.92 -6.11 -1.23
C SER A 58 -9.13 -6.05 -0.30
N GLU A 59 -10.15 -6.86 -0.55
CA GLU A 59 -11.32 -7.00 0.32
C GLU A 59 -10.94 -7.39 1.74
N ARG A 60 -10.17 -8.47 1.88
CA ARG A 60 -9.74 -8.99 3.18
C ARG A 60 -8.94 -7.93 3.98
N VAL A 61 -8.02 -7.25 3.32
CA VAL A 61 -7.20 -6.22 3.95
C VAL A 61 -8.05 -5.01 4.35
N CYS A 62 -8.99 -4.57 3.50
CA CYS A 62 -9.90 -3.47 3.83
C CYS A 62 -10.76 -3.81 5.06
N LYS A 63 -11.34 -5.01 5.10
CA LYS A 63 -12.16 -5.46 6.23
C LYS A 63 -11.35 -5.57 7.53
N LEU A 64 -10.15 -6.15 7.47
CA LEU A 64 -9.27 -6.25 8.65
C LEU A 64 -8.84 -4.87 9.15
N ALA A 65 -8.40 -3.98 8.24
CA ALA A 65 -7.98 -2.64 8.63
C ALA A 65 -9.13 -1.85 9.28
N SER A 66 -10.35 -1.97 8.75
CA SER A 66 -11.53 -1.33 9.35
C SER A 66 -11.87 -1.90 10.71
N PHE A 67 -11.85 -3.24 10.87
CA PHE A 67 -12.08 -3.90 12.16
C PHE A 67 -11.08 -3.44 13.23
N LEU A 68 -9.79 -3.40 12.90
CA LEU A 68 -8.77 -2.91 13.82
C LEU A 68 -8.95 -1.42 14.15
N ASN A 69 -9.46 -0.63 13.20
CA ASN A 69 -9.68 0.80 13.38
C ASN A 69 -10.85 1.11 14.32
N GLU A 70 -11.86 0.25 14.37
CA GLU A 70 -13.04 0.39 15.24
C GLU A 70 -12.65 0.43 16.74
N SER A 71 -11.55 -0.23 17.13
CA SER A 71 -11.05 -0.18 18.52
C SER A 71 -10.53 1.19 18.96
N GLY A 72 -10.19 2.07 18.00
CA GLY A 72 -9.57 3.38 18.28
C GLY A 72 -8.14 3.34 18.84
N GLN A 73 -7.62 2.15 19.16
CA GLN A 73 -6.35 1.98 19.87
C GLN A 73 -5.11 2.02 18.96
N PHE A 74 -5.30 1.79 17.65
CA PHE A 74 -4.19 1.59 16.73
C PHE A 74 -4.08 2.68 15.66
N ILE A 75 -2.85 2.85 15.17
CA ILE A 75 -2.59 3.41 13.85
C ILE A 75 -2.28 2.25 12.92
N ILE A 76 -3.10 2.05 11.91
CA ILE A 76 -2.98 0.96 10.95
C ILE A 76 -2.31 1.49 9.68
N ILE A 77 -1.13 0.99 9.36
CA ILE A 77 -0.43 1.31 8.12
C ILE A 77 -0.61 0.13 7.18
N VAL A 78 -1.29 0.35 6.06
CA VAL A 78 -1.44 -0.64 5.00
C VAL A 78 -0.49 -0.31 3.85
N SER A 79 0.29 -1.28 3.38
CA SER A 79 1.14 -1.11 2.20
C SER A 79 0.89 -2.21 1.18
N MET A 80 0.22 -1.90 0.07
CA MET A 80 -0.09 -2.87 -0.97
C MET A 80 -0.30 -2.24 -2.36
N VAL A 81 -0.24 -3.06 -3.40
CA VAL A 81 -0.71 -2.69 -4.73
C VAL A 81 -2.23 -2.78 -4.74
N SER A 82 -2.89 -1.64 -4.70
CA SER A 82 -4.37 -1.58 -4.66
C SER A 82 -4.89 -1.41 -6.09
N ILE A 83 -5.54 -2.44 -6.61
CA ILE A 83 -6.09 -2.46 -7.97
C ILE A 83 -7.61 -2.26 -8.01
N SER A 84 -8.27 -2.38 -6.87
CA SER A 84 -9.72 -2.25 -6.76
C SER A 84 -10.12 -0.89 -6.21
N GLN A 85 -10.54 0.01 -7.09
CA GLN A 85 -11.07 1.31 -6.67
C GLN A 85 -12.33 1.16 -5.81
N LYS A 86 -13.13 0.10 -6.06
CA LYS A 86 -14.30 -0.25 -5.24
C LYS A 86 -13.91 -0.40 -3.76
N TRP A 87 -12.86 -1.19 -3.47
CA TRP A 87 -12.43 -1.44 -2.09
C TRP A 87 -11.70 -0.26 -1.46
N LEU A 88 -10.98 0.55 -2.23
CA LEU A 88 -10.43 1.82 -1.75
C LEU A 88 -11.54 2.81 -1.36
N ASN A 89 -12.59 2.91 -2.17
CA ASN A 89 -13.74 3.75 -1.85
C ASN A 89 -14.50 3.22 -0.63
N TRP A 90 -14.66 1.90 -0.53
CA TRP A 90 -15.35 1.27 0.59
C TRP A 90 -14.64 1.56 1.92
N VAL A 91 -13.32 1.31 2.00
CA VAL A 91 -12.56 1.52 3.24
C VAL A 91 -12.53 3.01 3.64
N ARG A 92 -12.44 3.91 2.67
CA ARG A 92 -12.53 5.36 2.91
C ARG A 92 -13.91 5.76 3.45
N LYS A 93 -14.99 5.25 2.86
CA LYS A 93 -16.35 5.55 3.33
C LYS A 93 -16.65 4.98 4.72
N LYS A 94 -16.10 3.80 5.01
CA LYS A 94 -16.31 3.11 6.30
C LYS A 94 -15.54 3.77 7.46
N ASN A 95 -14.44 4.51 7.19
CA ASN A 95 -13.55 5.03 8.22
C ASN A 95 -13.32 6.53 8.04
N ASN A 96 -13.77 7.34 8.98
CA ASN A 96 -13.62 8.81 8.93
C ASN A 96 -12.15 9.25 9.04
N ASP A 97 -11.33 8.50 9.76
CA ASP A 97 -9.91 8.75 9.98
C ASP A 97 -9.02 7.90 9.03
N TYR A 98 -9.31 7.98 7.73
CA TYR A 98 -8.60 7.31 6.64
C TYR A 98 -7.78 8.30 5.82
N PHE A 99 -6.51 7.99 5.59
CA PHE A 99 -5.57 8.79 4.81
C PHE A 99 -4.86 7.94 3.75
N GLN A 100 -4.99 8.31 2.47
CA GLN A 100 -4.42 7.56 1.35
C GLN A 100 -3.23 8.26 0.74
N ILE A 101 -2.10 7.56 0.70
CA ILE A 101 -0.86 8.02 0.08
C ILE A 101 -0.59 7.19 -1.17
N PHE A 102 -0.52 7.86 -2.32
CA PHE A 102 -0.14 7.24 -3.59
C PHE A 102 1.33 7.51 -3.88
N ILE A 103 2.15 6.45 -3.95
CA ILE A 103 3.54 6.55 -4.37
C ILE A 103 3.59 6.32 -5.87
N ASP A 104 3.65 7.41 -6.61
CA ASP A 104 3.64 7.43 -8.08
C ASP A 104 5.05 7.30 -8.64
N VAL A 105 5.26 6.28 -9.45
CA VAL A 105 6.51 6.04 -10.18
C VAL A 105 6.15 5.58 -11.59
N PRO A 106 6.75 6.17 -12.62
CA PRO A 106 6.57 5.71 -14.00
C PRO A 106 6.95 4.24 -14.16
N ILE A 107 6.11 3.48 -14.87
CA ILE A 107 6.28 2.03 -15.05
C ILE A 107 7.64 1.67 -15.67
N ASP A 108 8.13 2.49 -16.59
CA ASP A 108 9.41 2.24 -17.28
C ASP A 108 10.60 2.33 -16.32
N ILE A 109 10.54 3.24 -15.34
CA ILE A 109 11.53 3.31 -14.27
C ILE A 109 11.48 2.06 -13.41
N LEU A 110 10.27 1.57 -13.08
CA LEU A 110 10.10 0.35 -12.29
C LEU A 110 10.58 -0.90 -13.04
N LYS A 111 10.32 -1.00 -14.34
CA LYS A 111 10.84 -2.07 -15.22
C LYS A 111 12.37 -2.10 -15.25
N LYS A 112 13.00 -0.94 -15.45
CA LYS A 112 14.48 -0.82 -15.45
C LYS A 112 15.07 -1.25 -14.11
N ARG A 113 14.47 -0.86 -12.99
CA ARG A 113 14.92 -1.25 -11.65
C ARG A 113 14.67 -2.71 -11.31
N ASN A 114 13.60 -3.29 -11.85
CA ASN A 114 13.19 -4.69 -11.70
C ASN A 114 13.49 -5.31 -10.33
N VAL A 115 13.14 -4.63 -9.26
CA VAL A 115 13.40 -5.06 -7.89
C VAL A 115 12.75 -6.42 -7.64
N ARG A 116 13.51 -7.41 -7.17
CA ARG A 116 13.07 -8.80 -6.92
C ARG A 116 12.59 -9.53 -8.18
N ASN A 117 13.01 -9.13 -9.37
CA ASN A 117 12.58 -9.73 -10.64
C ASN A 117 11.06 -9.79 -10.83
N VAL A 118 10.32 -8.87 -10.19
CA VAL A 118 8.85 -8.86 -10.23
C VAL A 118 8.36 -8.68 -11.66
N TYR A 119 9.02 -7.84 -12.46
CA TYR A 119 8.59 -7.48 -13.80
C TYR A 119 8.88 -8.53 -14.88
N LYS A 120 9.48 -9.69 -14.50
CA LYS A 120 9.66 -10.86 -15.36
C LYS A 120 8.60 -11.95 -15.14
N LYS A 121 7.70 -11.79 -14.17
CA LYS A 121 6.66 -12.77 -13.80
C LYS A 121 5.39 -12.59 -14.63
N LYS A 122 4.45 -13.54 -14.50
CA LYS A 122 3.07 -13.41 -15.00
C LYS A 122 2.22 -12.55 -14.03
N ASP A 123 1.09 -12.06 -14.50
CA ASP A 123 0.09 -11.34 -13.68
C ASP A 123 0.61 -10.07 -12.96
N ILE A 124 1.37 -9.26 -13.70
CA ILE A 124 1.97 -8.03 -13.19
C ILE A 124 1.05 -6.85 -13.45
N VAL A 125 0.70 -6.15 -12.37
CA VAL A 125 -0.08 -4.92 -12.44
C VAL A 125 0.71 -3.82 -13.13
N GLY A 126 0.13 -3.23 -14.15
CA GLY A 126 0.77 -2.23 -15.00
C GLY A 126 1.47 -2.80 -16.24
N ILE A 127 1.50 -4.15 -16.40
CA ILE A 127 1.98 -4.84 -17.62
C ILE A 127 0.88 -5.72 -18.18
N ASN A 128 0.64 -6.90 -17.55
CA ASN A 128 -0.37 -7.86 -18.01
C ASN A 128 -1.75 -7.59 -17.40
N ILE A 129 -1.78 -6.97 -16.22
CA ILE A 129 -3.01 -6.53 -15.57
C ILE A 129 -3.11 -5.03 -15.68
N LYS A 130 -4.22 -4.54 -16.27
CA LYS A 130 -4.49 -3.10 -16.40
C LYS A 130 -4.41 -2.43 -15.03
N TYR A 131 -3.67 -1.34 -14.94
CA TYR A 131 -3.57 -0.53 -13.73
C TYR A 131 -4.25 0.81 -13.95
N SER A 132 -5.24 1.09 -13.13
CA SER A 132 -5.80 2.43 -13.02
C SER A 132 -5.22 3.09 -11.76
N LYS A 133 -4.63 4.27 -11.92
CA LYS A 133 -4.12 5.04 -10.76
C LYS A 133 -5.27 5.28 -9.78
N PRO A 134 -5.01 5.16 -8.49
CA PRO A 134 -6.05 5.40 -7.48
C PRO A 134 -6.51 6.85 -7.54
N THR A 135 -7.80 7.05 -7.41
CA THR A 135 -8.41 8.37 -7.28
C THR A 135 -8.52 8.77 -5.80
N LYS A 136 -8.83 10.02 -5.53
CA LYS A 136 -9.05 10.55 -4.15
C LYS A 136 -7.87 10.29 -3.22
N ASN A 137 -6.64 10.55 -3.71
CA ASN A 137 -5.45 10.50 -2.87
C ASN A 137 -5.35 11.76 -2.01
N ASP A 138 -5.06 11.59 -0.72
CA ASP A 138 -4.82 12.71 0.20
C ASP A 138 -3.38 13.23 0.03
N LEU A 139 -2.46 12.35 -0.40
CA LEU A 139 -1.08 12.71 -0.73
C LEU A 139 -0.58 11.90 -1.93
N ILE A 140 0.10 12.56 -2.86
CA ILE A 140 0.81 11.92 -3.98
C ILE A 140 2.30 12.17 -3.82
N ILE A 141 3.08 11.11 -3.75
CA ILE A 141 4.54 11.16 -3.67
C ILE A 141 5.12 10.67 -5.01
N LYS A 142 5.72 11.58 -5.77
CA LYS A 142 6.49 11.24 -6.98
C LYS A 142 7.88 10.76 -6.54
N ASN A 143 8.09 9.44 -6.48
CA ASN A 143 9.35 8.89 -6.00
C ASN A 143 10.38 8.75 -7.13
N ASN A 144 11.50 9.43 -7.00
CA ASN A 144 12.65 9.37 -7.90
C ASN A 144 13.75 8.40 -7.42
N PHE A 145 13.46 7.62 -6.36
CA PHE A 145 14.36 6.65 -5.75
C PHE A 145 15.62 7.20 -5.07
N THR A 146 15.76 8.47 -4.86
CA THR A 146 16.79 8.94 -3.94
C THR A 146 16.37 8.53 -2.52
N LYS A 147 17.28 7.89 -1.76
CA LYS A 147 17.02 7.50 -0.36
C LYS A 147 16.58 8.70 0.49
N PHE A 148 17.10 9.86 0.16
CA PHE A 148 16.80 11.13 0.81
C PHE A 148 15.35 11.57 0.60
N PHE A 149 14.79 11.33 -0.60
CA PHE A 149 13.46 11.81 -0.95
C PHE A 149 12.35 11.17 -0.11
N LEU A 150 12.34 9.83 0.01
CA LEU A 150 11.33 9.14 0.82
C LEU A 150 11.43 9.47 2.31
N LYS A 151 12.64 9.68 2.81
CA LYS A 151 12.87 10.09 4.20
C LYS A 151 12.36 11.53 4.44
N LYS A 152 12.59 12.45 3.51
CA LYS A 152 12.10 13.83 3.57
C LYS A 152 10.56 13.90 3.50
N ALA A 153 9.92 13.07 2.69
CA ALA A 153 8.47 13.03 2.54
C ALA A 153 7.72 12.54 3.81
N VAL A 154 8.43 11.95 4.77
CA VAL A 154 7.87 11.52 6.07
C VAL A 154 8.07 12.60 7.14
N ASN A 155 8.99 13.53 6.93
CA ASN A 155 9.24 14.64 7.87
C ASN A 155 8.23 15.75 7.73
#